data_88cddd73631b05b9a4eea21c3d666bd8
#
_entry.id   88cddd73631b05b9a4eea21c3d666bd8
#
_cell.length_a   1.000
_cell.length_b   1.000
_cell.length_c   1.000
_cell.angle_alpha   90.00
_cell.angle_beta   90.00
_cell.angle_gamma   90.00
#
_symmetry.space_group_name_H-M   'P 1'
#
loop_
_entity.id
_entity.type
_entity.pdbx_description
1 polymer ?
#
loop_
_entity_poly.entity_id
_entity_poly.type
_entity_poly.pdbx_seq_one_letter_code
_entity_poly.pdbx_strand_id
1 'polypeptide(L)'
;ALKILLGGCFTQVLTLSSPTSLTSTVEQMMPDLILLDMNFKADINSGNEGLFWLSEIKKRWPEMPVVLFTAYADISLAVEGMKRGAADFVVKPWDNARLLETLTGIRDRKSKPKKGVTVNEGPQMLWSSGMQQLRHDVERIAPTDATVLITGENGTGKDVLAHEIHRLSGRADKPMVCVDAGAITETLFESELFGHVKGAFTDAKSDHAGKFEQADGGTLFLDEIANIPMQSQAKLLRAIQNRCITRVGDTKAIPVDIRLICATNADIPSMIRDGLFREDLYYRLNTISVELPPLRSRKDVIIPLAMQFLTEFSEKYGRDAETLTAMAKAELETYAWPGNIRELRNCIEKAVILSDGKAIDGFGLDISKASGMTEINAGDTMENMEEKTIRAAMARYDGNISMVAKSLDISRPTLYAKLKKYGI
;
A
#
# COMPACT_ATOMS: atom_id res chain seq x y z
N ALA A 1 12.70 -35.09 8.94
CA ALA A 1 12.81 -33.79 9.58
C ALA A 1 11.42 -33.14 9.66
N LEU A 2 10.72 -32.89 8.55
CA LEU A 2 9.46 -32.14 8.46
C LEU A 2 8.32 -32.78 9.28
N LYS A 3 8.16 -34.10 9.24
CA LYS A 3 7.16 -34.85 10.01
C LYS A 3 7.33 -34.68 11.52
N ILE A 4 8.57 -34.60 12.00
CA ILE A 4 8.88 -34.39 13.43
C ILE A 4 8.54 -32.94 13.83
N LEU A 5 8.91 -31.98 13.01
CA LEU A 5 8.63 -30.56 13.23
C LEU A 5 7.11 -30.29 13.31
N LEU A 6 6.36 -30.81 12.35
CA LEU A 6 4.91 -30.59 12.26
C LEU A 6 4.13 -31.41 13.33
N GLY A 7 4.65 -32.53 13.80
CA GLY A 7 4.02 -33.37 14.83
C GLY A 7 3.84 -32.67 16.21
N GLY A 8 4.59 -31.57 16.43
CA GLY A 8 4.40 -30.72 17.62
C GLY A 8 3.19 -29.77 17.55
N CYS A 9 2.70 -29.45 16.34
CA CYS A 9 1.64 -28.46 16.11
C CYS A 9 0.37 -29.05 15.49
N PHE A 10 0.44 -30.23 14.91
CA PHE A 10 -0.66 -30.92 14.23
C PHE A 10 -0.90 -32.30 14.84
N THR A 11 -2.17 -32.67 15.06
CA THR A 11 -2.56 -33.93 15.69
C THR A 11 -2.12 -35.16 14.88
N GLN A 12 -2.16 -35.02 13.54
CA GLN A 12 -1.75 -36.09 12.63
C GLN A 12 -1.04 -35.50 11.41
N VAL A 13 0.10 -36.07 11.05
CA VAL A 13 0.88 -35.68 9.87
C VAL A 13 1.12 -36.92 9.01
N LEU A 14 0.52 -36.91 7.81
CA LEU A 14 0.70 -37.96 6.83
C LEU A 14 1.67 -37.47 5.75
N THR A 15 2.57 -38.32 5.31
CA THR A 15 3.52 -38.01 4.22
C THR A 15 3.33 -39.00 3.06
N LEU A 16 3.20 -38.47 1.85
CA LEU A 16 3.11 -39.22 0.62
C LEU A 16 4.42 -39.05 -0.17
N SER A 17 5.00 -40.14 -0.62
CA SER A 17 6.21 -40.13 -1.46
C SER A 17 5.88 -39.96 -2.96
N SER A 18 4.64 -40.21 -3.35
CA SER A 18 4.15 -40.05 -4.71
C SER A 18 2.78 -39.36 -4.71
N PRO A 19 2.52 -38.46 -5.64
CA PRO A 19 1.22 -37.78 -5.72
C PRO A 19 0.09 -38.66 -6.31
N THR A 20 0.38 -39.84 -6.83
CA THR A 20 -0.61 -40.75 -7.46
C THR A 20 -1.68 -41.22 -6.48
N SER A 21 -1.35 -41.35 -5.19
CA SER A 21 -2.29 -41.72 -4.11
C SER A 21 -2.93 -40.50 -3.41
N LEU A 22 -2.61 -39.29 -3.85
CA LEU A 22 -3.05 -38.07 -3.19
C LEU A 22 -4.58 -37.98 -3.10
N THR A 23 -5.26 -38.20 -4.22
CA THR A 23 -6.74 -38.10 -4.29
C THR A 23 -7.44 -39.09 -3.37
N SER A 24 -7.05 -40.35 -3.41
CA SER A 24 -7.63 -41.39 -2.54
C SER A 24 -7.34 -41.14 -1.07
N THR A 25 -6.15 -40.62 -0.75
CA THR A 25 -5.79 -40.27 0.62
C THR A 25 -6.56 -39.05 1.15
N VAL A 26 -6.76 -38.03 0.32
CA VAL A 26 -7.57 -36.87 0.69
C VAL A 26 -9.03 -37.26 0.91
N GLU A 27 -9.61 -38.14 0.07
CA GLU A 27 -10.97 -38.67 0.24
C GLU A 27 -11.16 -39.44 1.55
N GLN A 28 -10.18 -40.24 1.92
CA GLN A 28 -10.25 -41.07 3.15
C GLN A 28 -9.99 -40.27 4.43
N MET A 29 -9.05 -39.35 4.39
CA MET A 29 -8.53 -38.69 5.60
C MET A 29 -9.10 -37.28 5.82
N MET A 30 -9.62 -36.63 4.76
CA MET A 30 -10.14 -35.26 4.81
C MET A 30 -9.24 -34.30 5.60
N PRO A 31 -7.97 -34.10 5.20
CA PRO A 31 -7.01 -33.30 5.96
C PRO A 31 -7.46 -31.83 6.05
N ASP A 32 -7.02 -31.13 7.09
CA ASP A 32 -7.31 -29.70 7.23
C ASP A 32 -6.45 -28.83 6.32
N LEU A 33 -5.28 -29.33 5.89
CA LEU A 33 -4.29 -28.63 5.11
C LEU A 33 -3.45 -29.62 4.30
N ILE A 34 -3.07 -29.24 3.09
CA ILE A 34 -2.13 -30.01 2.24
C ILE A 34 -0.88 -29.15 2.01
N LEU A 35 0.29 -29.73 2.27
CA LEU A 35 1.58 -29.17 1.91
C LEU A 35 2.10 -29.90 0.68
N LEU A 36 2.15 -29.21 -0.46
CA LEU A 36 2.39 -29.79 -1.78
C LEU A 36 3.75 -29.36 -2.33
N ASP A 37 4.64 -30.29 -2.60
CA ASP A 37 5.90 -30.00 -3.29
C ASP A 37 5.64 -29.66 -4.77
N MET A 38 6.35 -28.67 -5.29
CA MET A 38 6.23 -28.31 -6.71
C MET A 38 6.94 -29.28 -7.64
N ASN A 39 7.98 -30.00 -7.16
CA ASN A 39 8.79 -30.94 -7.94
C ASN A 39 8.87 -32.28 -7.23
N PHE A 40 8.29 -33.33 -7.82
CA PHE A 40 8.30 -34.69 -7.27
C PHE A 40 9.45 -35.57 -7.84
N LYS A 41 10.03 -35.21 -8.99
CA LYS A 41 11.14 -35.91 -9.62
C LYS A 41 12.39 -35.06 -9.59
N ALA A 42 13.49 -35.63 -9.12
CA ALA A 42 14.76 -34.94 -8.95
C ALA A 42 15.42 -34.45 -10.27
N ASP A 43 15.01 -34.99 -11.42
CA ASP A 43 15.66 -34.75 -12.71
C ASP A 43 14.92 -33.77 -13.64
N ILE A 44 13.72 -33.31 -13.28
CA ILE A 44 12.92 -32.39 -14.12
C ILE A 44 12.39 -31.23 -13.27
N ASN A 45 13.14 -30.14 -13.23
CA ASN A 45 12.76 -28.89 -12.53
C ASN A 45 11.75 -28.06 -13.34
N SER A 46 10.61 -28.63 -13.74
CA SER A 46 9.60 -27.86 -14.50
C SER A 46 8.52 -27.22 -13.65
N GLY A 47 8.36 -27.61 -12.36
CA GLY A 47 7.31 -27.12 -11.45
C GLY A 47 5.86 -27.40 -11.88
N ASN A 48 5.68 -27.90 -13.11
CA ASN A 48 4.36 -28.15 -13.71
C ASN A 48 3.60 -29.28 -13.03
N GLU A 49 4.30 -30.22 -12.40
CA GLU A 49 3.66 -31.33 -11.67
C GLU A 49 2.89 -30.82 -10.45
N GLY A 50 3.48 -29.91 -9.65
CA GLY A 50 2.82 -29.31 -8.50
C GLY A 50 1.60 -28.47 -8.89
N LEU A 51 1.69 -27.70 -9.96
CA LEU A 51 0.56 -26.93 -10.50
C LEU A 51 -0.57 -27.82 -11.02
N PHE A 52 -0.25 -28.93 -11.64
CA PHE A 52 -1.23 -29.91 -12.07
C PHE A 52 -2.02 -30.50 -10.88
N TRP A 53 -1.30 -30.97 -9.86
CA TRP A 53 -1.94 -31.54 -8.67
C TRP A 53 -2.70 -30.51 -7.85
N LEU A 54 -2.22 -29.27 -7.76
CA LEU A 54 -2.97 -28.16 -7.18
C LEU A 54 -4.31 -27.99 -7.88
N SER A 55 -4.31 -27.96 -9.22
CA SER A 55 -5.54 -27.81 -10.02
C SER A 55 -6.50 -28.99 -9.81
N GLU A 56 -6.01 -30.22 -9.73
CA GLU A 56 -6.82 -31.41 -9.46
C GLU A 56 -7.43 -31.40 -8.06
N ILE A 57 -6.66 -30.97 -7.04
CA ILE A 57 -7.18 -30.83 -5.68
C ILE A 57 -8.27 -29.75 -5.64
N LYS A 58 -8.00 -28.58 -6.22
CA LYS A 58 -8.95 -27.46 -6.21
C LYS A 58 -10.22 -27.73 -7.02
N LYS A 59 -10.16 -28.55 -8.06
CA LYS A 59 -11.32 -28.97 -8.83
C LYS A 59 -12.26 -29.86 -8.02
N ARG A 60 -11.72 -30.74 -7.16
CA ARG A 60 -12.51 -31.68 -6.34
C ARG A 60 -12.86 -31.10 -4.97
N TRP A 61 -11.96 -30.35 -4.38
CA TRP A 61 -12.11 -29.73 -3.05
C TRP A 61 -11.70 -28.26 -3.13
N PRO A 62 -12.55 -27.37 -3.62
CA PRO A 62 -12.25 -25.94 -3.79
C PRO A 62 -11.77 -25.24 -2.50
N GLU A 63 -12.36 -25.64 -1.36
CA GLU A 63 -12.09 -25.06 -0.05
C GLU A 63 -10.87 -25.66 0.67
N MET A 64 -10.25 -26.71 0.12
CA MET A 64 -9.09 -27.36 0.74
C MET A 64 -7.87 -26.44 0.69
N PRO A 65 -7.29 -26.03 1.84
CA PRO A 65 -6.08 -25.22 1.84
C PRO A 65 -4.88 -26.03 1.31
N VAL A 66 -4.19 -25.49 0.32
CA VAL A 66 -2.97 -26.07 -0.24
C VAL A 66 -1.85 -25.05 -0.13
N VAL A 67 -0.77 -25.40 0.55
CA VAL A 67 0.47 -24.61 0.63
C VAL A 67 1.51 -25.26 -0.28
N LEU A 68 2.13 -24.44 -1.13
CA LEU A 68 3.12 -24.92 -2.09
C LEU A 68 4.53 -24.87 -1.49
N PHE A 69 5.33 -25.89 -1.77
CA PHE A 69 6.76 -25.93 -1.47
C PHE A 69 7.56 -25.72 -2.74
N THR A 70 8.36 -24.67 -2.82
CA THR A 70 9.10 -24.29 -4.04
C THR A 70 10.58 -24.05 -3.78
N ALA A 71 11.44 -24.29 -4.78
CA ALA A 71 12.82 -23.87 -4.73
C ALA A 71 12.97 -22.37 -5.05
N TYR A 72 14.08 -21.77 -4.62
CA TYR A 72 14.33 -20.31 -4.78
C TYR A 72 14.30 -19.83 -6.24
N ALA A 73 14.57 -20.72 -7.21
CA ALA A 73 14.54 -20.40 -8.63
C ALA A 73 13.14 -20.37 -9.27
N ASP A 74 12.10 -20.79 -8.56
CA ASP A 74 10.76 -21.04 -9.12
C ASP A 74 9.69 -20.06 -8.60
N ILE A 75 10.05 -18.82 -8.26
CA ILE A 75 9.10 -17.81 -7.73
C ILE A 75 7.96 -17.54 -8.72
N SER A 76 8.23 -17.58 -10.02
CA SER A 76 7.20 -17.44 -11.07
C SER A 76 6.12 -18.54 -11.00
N LEU A 77 6.52 -19.76 -10.65
CA LEU A 77 5.62 -20.89 -10.47
C LEU A 77 4.82 -20.79 -9.16
N ALA A 78 5.41 -20.22 -8.11
CA ALA A 78 4.68 -19.92 -6.87
C ALA A 78 3.57 -18.91 -7.11
N VAL A 79 3.83 -17.82 -7.86
CA VAL A 79 2.84 -16.83 -8.27
C VAL A 79 1.73 -17.47 -9.11
N GLU A 80 2.05 -18.34 -10.04
CA GLU A 80 1.06 -19.07 -10.83
C GLU A 80 0.23 -20.02 -9.95
N GLY A 81 0.84 -20.67 -8.96
CA GLY A 81 0.14 -21.48 -7.97
C GLY A 81 -0.86 -20.68 -7.14
N MET A 82 -0.49 -19.46 -6.72
CA MET A 82 -1.41 -18.57 -6.01
C MET A 82 -2.61 -18.19 -6.88
N LYS A 83 -2.41 -17.88 -8.16
CA LYS A 83 -3.50 -17.61 -9.11
C LYS A 83 -4.43 -18.81 -9.30
N ARG A 84 -3.93 -20.04 -9.17
CA ARG A 84 -4.72 -21.29 -9.23
C ARG A 84 -5.36 -21.68 -7.89
N GLY A 85 -5.29 -20.80 -6.90
CA GLY A 85 -5.98 -20.95 -5.63
C GLY A 85 -5.17 -21.65 -4.54
N ALA A 86 -3.84 -21.68 -4.60
CA ALA A 86 -3.03 -22.04 -3.45
C ALA A 86 -3.29 -21.08 -2.29
N ALA A 87 -3.25 -21.57 -1.05
CA ALA A 87 -3.47 -20.75 0.14
C ALA A 87 -2.24 -19.92 0.50
N ASP A 88 -1.03 -20.46 0.23
CA ASP A 88 0.26 -19.79 0.43
C ASP A 88 1.38 -20.60 -0.23
N PHE A 89 2.62 -20.09 -0.17
CA PHE A 89 3.81 -20.83 -0.59
C PHE A 89 4.99 -20.65 0.38
N VAL A 90 5.86 -21.65 0.44
CA VAL A 90 7.08 -21.66 1.25
C VAL A 90 8.29 -22.00 0.38
N VAL A 91 9.34 -21.19 0.47
CA VAL A 91 10.57 -21.35 -0.32
C VAL A 91 11.57 -22.24 0.42
N LYS A 92 12.22 -23.16 -0.31
CA LYS A 92 13.32 -24.00 0.19
C LYS A 92 14.67 -23.29 0.01
N PRO A 93 15.56 -23.30 1.03
CA PRO A 93 15.37 -23.81 2.38
C PRO A 93 14.47 -22.87 3.21
N TRP A 94 13.67 -23.46 4.09
CA TRP A 94 12.71 -22.71 4.93
C TRP A 94 13.25 -22.47 6.33
N ASP A 95 12.74 -21.41 6.96
CA ASP A 95 12.82 -21.21 8.40
C ASP A 95 11.70 -21.97 9.11
N ASN A 96 12.02 -22.70 10.17
CA ASN A 96 11.06 -23.54 10.88
C ASN A 96 9.95 -22.74 11.57
N ALA A 97 10.28 -21.57 12.15
CA ALA A 97 9.31 -20.75 12.84
C ALA A 97 8.30 -20.17 11.83
N ARG A 98 8.80 -19.61 10.72
CA ARG A 98 7.97 -19.07 9.64
C ARG A 98 7.09 -20.13 8.97
N LEU A 99 7.60 -21.35 8.77
CA LEU A 99 6.81 -22.45 8.24
C LEU A 99 5.65 -22.81 9.17
N LEU A 100 5.91 -22.94 10.46
CA LEU A 100 4.89 -23.25 11.46
C LEU A 100 3.84 -22.12 11.56
N GLU A 101 4.26 -20.87 11.56
CA GLU A 101 3.38 -19.70 11.54
C GLU A 101 2.42 -19.72 10.35
N THR A 102 2.96 -19.93 9.13
CA THR A 102 2.16 -20.03 7.90
C THR A 102 1.12 -21.15 8.00
N LEU A 103 1.53 -22.35 8.39
CA LEU A 103 0.63 -23.52 8.42
C LEU A 103 -0.42 -23.43 9.53
N THR A 104 -0.05 -22.95 10.73
CA THR A 104 -0.99 -22.76 11.85
C THR A 104 -1.96 -21.63 11.56
N GLY A 105 -1.51 -20.52 10.98
CA GLY A 105 -2.37 -19.42 10.57
C GLY A 105 -3.45 -19.83 9.56
N ILE A 106 -3.14 -20.72 8.62
CA ILE A 106 -4.11 -21.25 7.65
C ILE A 106 -5.08 -22.22 8.31
N ARG A 107 -4.62 -23.10 9.23
CA ARG A 107 -5.47 -24.00 10.01
C ARG A 107 -6.49 -23.22 10.87
N ASP A 108 -6.02 -22.18 11.56
CA ASP A 108 -6.85 -21.42 12.50
C ASP A 108 -7.89 -20.56 11.77
N ARG A 109 -7.66 -20.19 10.51
CA ARG A 109 -8.68 -19.60 9.62
C ARG A 109 -9.83 -20.57 9.30
N LYS A 110 -9.58 -21.89 9.23
CA LYS A 110 -10.59 -22.91 8.94
C LYS A 110 -11.43 -23.28 10.18
N SER A 111 -10.86 -23.17 11.38
CA SER A 111 -11.51 -23.57 12.64
C SER A 111 -12.49 -22.53 13.23
N LYS A 112 -12.53 -21.30 12.71
CA LYS A 112 -13.57 -20.32 13.06
C LYS A 112 -14.83 -20.58 12.23
N PRO A 113 -16.03 -20.76 12.84
CA PRO A 113 -17.26 -20.90 12.06
C PRO A 113 -17.42 -19.68 11.17
N LYS A 114 -17.75 -19.91 9.88
CA LYS A 114 -18.10 -18.86 8.90
C LYS A 114 -19.29 -18.05 9.46
N LYS A 115 -19.02 -17.01 10.26
CA LYS A 115 -19.91 -15.85 10.25
C LYS A 115 -19.79 -15.30 8.83
N GLY A 116 -20.93 -15.09 8.18
CA GLY A 116 -21.08 -14.78 6.77
C GLY A 116 -19.89 -14.06 6.18
N VAL A 117 -19.58 -14.38 4.92
CA VAL A 117 -18.51 -13.81 4.13
C VAL A 117 -18.32 -12.34 4.52
N THR A 118 -17.44 -12.07 5.48
CA THR A 118 -16.89 -10.74 5.60
C THR A 118 -15.99 -10.63 4.38
N VAL A 119 -16.50 -9.96 3.36
CA VAL A 119 -15.68 -9.20 2.43
C VAL A 119 -14.50 -8.71 3.26
N ASN A 120 -13.26 -8.96 2.81
CA ASN A 120 -12.08 -8.34 3.41
C ASN A 120 -12.45 -6.88 3.66
N GLU A 121 -12.76 -6.54 4.89
CA GLU A 121 -12.94 -5.16 5.28
C GLU A 121 -11.56 -4.55 5.13
N GLY A 122 -11.32 -3.95 3.99
CA GLY A 122 -10.15 -3.11 3.78
C GLY A 122 -10.07 -2.09 4.91
N PRO A 123 -8.96 -1.38 5.07
CA PRO A 123 -8.78 -0.44 6.15
C PRO A 123 -9.99 0.50 6.23
N GLN A 124 -10.70 0.47 7.37
CA GLN A 124 -11.91 1.28 7.55
C GLN A 124 -11.53 2.75 7.73
N MET A 125 -12.26 3.63 7.05
CA MET A 125 -12.06 5.06 7.18
C MET A 125 -12.48 5.56 8.57
N LEU A 126 -11.53 6.12 9.34
CA LEU A 126 -11.84 6.84 10.57
C LEU A 126 -12.24 8.29 10.25
N TRP A 127 -13.50 8.60 10.50
CA TRP A 127 -14.07 9.92 10.23
C TRP A 127 -13.84 10.86 11.41
N SER A 128 -13.12 11.94 11.18
CA SER A 128 -12.98 13.05 12.12
C SER A 128 -14.32 13.81 12.27
N SER A 129 -14.54 14.42 13.43
CA SER A 129 -15.66 15.33 13.65
C SER A 129 -15.69 16.49 12.66
N GLY A 130 -14.52 16.96 12.20
CA GLY A 130 -14.38 17.99 11.16
C GLY A 130 -14.67 17.49 9.74
N MET A 131 -14.84 16.19 9.52
CA MET A 131 -15.06 15.59 8.20
C MET A 131 -16.51 15.18 7.94
N GLN A 132 -17.47 15.63 8.74
CA GLN A 132 -18.88 15.23 8.59
C GLN A 132 -19.46 15.60 7.22
N GLN A 133 -19.13 16.79 6.70
CA GLN A 133 -19.56 17.20 5.36
C GLN A 133 -18.97 16.27 4.29
N LEU A 134 -17.67 16.00 4.36
CA LEU A 134 -16.98 15.07 3.46
C LEU A 134 -17.61 13.66 3.51
N ARG A 135 -17.91 13.17 4.71
CA ARG A 135 -18.60 11.89 4.90
C ARG A 135 -19.96 11.87 4.23
N HIS A 136 -20.76 12.90 4.45
CA HIS A 136 -22.09 13.04 3.83
C HIS A 136 -21.99 13.09 2.30
N ASP A 137 -21.02 13.83 1.76
CA ASP A 137 -20.78 13.91 0.33
C ASP A 137 -20.36 12.52 -0.23
N VAL A 138 -19.48 11.80 0.45
CA VAL A 138 -19.09 10.43 0.09
C VAL A 138 -20.29 9.48 0.09
N GLU A 139 -21.14 9.51 1.10
CA GLU A 139 -22.36 8.69 1.19
C GLU A 139 -23.34 8.96 0.03
N ARG A 140 -23.38 10.18 -0.49
CA ARG A 140 -24.20 10.56 -1.67
C ARG A 140 -23.56 10.18 -3.00
N ILE A 141 -22.24 10.28 -3.09
CA ILE A 141 -21.47 10.01 -4.31
C ILE A 141 -21.30 8.49 -4.51
N ALA A 142 -21.10 7.75 -3.44
CA ALA A 142 -20.75 6.34 -3.50
C ALA A 142 -21.75 5.47 -4.29
N PRO A 143 -23.08 5.64 -4.19
CA PRO A 143 -24.03 4.85 -4.98
C PRO A 143 -24.04 5.16 -6.48
N THR A 144 -23.36 6.24 -6.93
CA THR A 144 -23.34 6.64 -8.33
C THR A 144 -22.16 6.03 -9.08
N ASP A 145 -22.24 5.96 -10.42
CA ASP A 145 -21.10 5.58 -11.29
C ASP A 145 -20.23 6.78 -11.71
N ALA A 146 -20.40 7.93 -11.07
CA ALA A 146 -19.59 9.12 -11.37
C ALA A 146 -18.11 8.87 -11.08
N THR A 147 -17.25 9.43 -11.93
CA THR A 147 -15.80 9.46 -11.69
C THR A 147 -15.49 10.35 -10.49
N VAL A 148 -14.68 9.87 -9.56
CA VAL A 148 -14.26 10.60 -8.36
C VAL A 148 -12.77 10.86 -8.43
N LEU A 149 -12.37 12.12 -8.25
CA LEU A 149 -10.98 12.53 -8.09
C LEU A 149 -10.73 12.89 -6.62
N ILE A 150 -9.91 12.10 -5.95
CA ILE A 150 -9.50 12.32 -4.55
C ILE A 150 -8.20 13.11 -4.56
N THR A 151 -8.20 14.28 -3.96
CA THR A 151 -7.00 15.12 -3.78
C THR A 151 -6.58 15.18 -2.31
N GLY A 152 -5.32 15.45 -2.04
CA GLY A 152 -4.79 15.59 -0.70
C GLY A 152 -3.33 15.20 -0.58
N GLU A 153 -2.70 15.60 0.50
CA GLU A 153 -1.27 15.35 0.75
C GLU A 153 -0.93 13.86 0.76
N ASN A 154 0.37 13.55 0.61
CA ASN A 154 0.85 12.17 0.71
C ASN A 154 0.58 11.60 2.11
N GLY A 155 0.14 10.32 2.15
CA GLY A 155 -0.10 9.61 3.40
C GLY A 155 -1.36 10.01 4.16
N THR A 156 -2.28 10.77 3.56
CA THR A 156 -3.56 11.16 4.19
C THR A 156 -4.59 10.05 4.23
N GLY A 157 -4.39 8.95 3.47
CA GLY A 157 -5.32 7.81 3.38
C GLY A 157 -6.29 7.93 2.20
N LYS A 158 -5.85 8.47 1.05
CA LYS A 158 -6.64 8.55 -0.19
C LYS A 158 -7.08 7.18 -0.68
N ASP A 159 -6.23 6.18 -0.54
CA ASP A 159 -6.52 4.77 -0.81
C ASP A 159 -7.63 4.21 0.09
N VAL A 160 -7.58 4.51 1.39
CA VAL A 160 -8.64 4.12 2.36
C VAL A 160 -9.97 4.75 1.99
N LEU A 161 -9.97 6.02 1.59
CA LEU A 161 -11.18 6.71 1.13
C LEU A 161 -11.72 6.10 -0.18
N ALA A 162 -10.84 5.72 -1.12
CA ALA A 162 -11.25 5.05 -2.35
C ALA A 162 -11.91 3.69 -2.07
N HIS A 163 -11.37 2.90 -1.13
CA HIS A 163 -11.98 1.66 -0.67
C HIS A 163 -13.34 1.89 0.00
N GLU A 164 -13.46 2.94 0.81
CA GLU A 164 -14.73 3.30 1.45
C GLU A 164 -15.80 3.69 0.43
N ILE A 165 -15.44 4.49 -0.59
CA ILE A 165 -16.33 4.83 -1.71
C ILE A 165 -16.77 3.57 -2.47
N HIS A 166 -15.86 2.64 -2.72
CA HIS A 166 -16.21 1.37 -3.36
C HIS A 166 -17.14 0.52 -2.48
N ARG A 167 -16.84 0.38 -1.19
CA ARG A 167 -17.64 -0.36 -0.20
C ARG A 167 -19.08 0.13 -0.10
N LEU A 168 -19.29 1.45 -0.20
CA LEU A 168 -20.61 2.10 -0.17
C LEU A 168 -21.31 2.14 -1.54
N SER A 169 -20.69 1.61 -2.58
CA SER A 169 -21.20 1.68 -3.95
C SER A 169 -22.13 0.51 -4.30
N GLY A 170 -22.86 0.65 -5.39
CA GLY A 170 -23.61 -0.47 -6.01
C GLY A 170 -22.71 -1.58 -6.57
N ARG A 171 -21.37 -1.41 -6.54
CA ARG A 171 -20.37 -2.38 -7.00
C ARG A 171 -19.54 -2.96 -5.84
N ALA A 172 -20.01 -2.86 -4.60
CA ALA A 172 -19.29 -3.33 -3.41
C ALA A 172 -18.92 -4.83 -3.48
N ASP A 173 -19.76 -5.65 -4.12
CA ASP A 173 -19.52 -7.08 -4.30
C ASP A 173 -18.71 -7.42 -5.56
N LYS A 174 -18.26 -6.41 -6.30
CA LYS A 174 -17.49 -6.54 -7.54
C LYS A 174 -15.99 -6.28 -7.27
N PRO A 175 -15.10 -6.67 -8.20
CA PRO A 175 -13.67 -6.44 -7.99
C PRO A 175 -13.35 -4.94 -7.93
N MET A 176 -12.46 -4.57 -7.00
CA MET A 176 -11.76 -3.29 -7.00
C MET A 176 -10.30 -3.55 -7.38
N VAL A 177 -9.90 -3.04 -8.54
CA VAL A 177 -8.53 -3.17 -9.04
C VAL A 177 -7.80 -1.87 -8.78
N CYS A 178 -6.74 -1.94 -7.97
CA CYS A 178 -5.92 -0.79 -7.60
C CYS A 178 -4.65 -0.77 -8.44
N VAL A 179 -4.29 0.40 -8.93
CA VAL A 179 -3.10 0.66 -9.74
C VAL A 179 -2.41 1.91 -9.19
N ASP A 180 -1.17 1.77 -8.77
CA ASP A 180 -0.30 2.89 -8.44
C ASP A 180 0.47 3.30 -9.70
N ALA A 181 0.10 4.46 -10.28
CA ALA A 181 0.73 4.96 -11.51
C ALA A 181 2.20 5.34 -11.29
N GLY A 182 2.60 5.67 -10.06
CA GLY A 182 3.99 5.98 -9.72
C GLY A 182 4.90 4.75 -9.62
N ALA A 183 4.32 3.57 -9.39
CA ALA A 183 5.09 2.32 -9.25
C ALA A 183 5.37 1.62 -10.59
N ILE A 184 4.69 2.01 -11.67
CA ILE A 184 4.84 1.39 -12.99
C ILE A 184 5.80 2.21 -13.84
N THR A 185 6.80 1.56 -14.44
CA THR A 185 7.70 2.22 -15.39
C THR A 185 6.96 2.69 -16.63
N GLU A 186 7.36 3.83 -17.21
CA GLU A 186 6.71 4.41 -18.38
C GLU A 186 6.57 3.42 -19.56
N THR A 187 7.59 2.60 -19.77
CA THR A 187 7.63 1.60 -20.86
C THR A 187 6.62 0.47 -20.72
N LEU A 188 6.23 0.13 -19.47
CA LEU A 188 5.29 -0.94 -19.19
C LEU A 188 3.88 -0.42 -18.89
N PHE A 189 3.72 0.89 -18.71
CA PHE A 189 2.48 1.51 -18.26
C PHE A 189 1.27 1.14 -19.12
N GLU A 190 1.42 1.30 -20.45
CA GLU A 190 0.34 0.96 -21.38
C GLU A 190 0.01 -0.53 -21.38
N SER A 191 1.03 -1.38 -21.33
CA SER A 191 0.88 -2.84 -21.28
C SER A 191 0.18 -3.31 -20.01
N GLU A 192 0.52 -2.74 -18.86
CA GLU A 192 -0.14 -3.06 -17.59
C GLU A 192 -1.59 -2.57 -17.55
N LEU A 193 -1.82 -1.35 -18.01
CA LEU A 193 -3.14 -0.73 -17.90
C LEU A 193 -4.14 -1.30 -18.92
N PHE A 194 -3.72 -1.39 -20.21
CA PHE A 194 -4.58 -1.77 -21.34
C PHE A 194 -4.39 -3.22 -21.81
N GLY A 195 -3.34 -3.91 -21.35
CA GLY A 195 -2.97 -5.23 -21.82
C GLY A 195 -2.18 -5.21 -23.12
N HIS A 196 -1.68 -6.36 -23.54
CA HIS A 196 -0.99 -6.54 -24.80
C HIS A 196 -1.29 -7.88 -25.46
N VAL A 197 -1.13 -7.98 -26.76
CA VAL A 197 -1.14 -9.25 -27.49
C VAL A 197 0.26 -9.77 -27.68
N LYS A 198 0.39 -11.08 -27.86
CA LYS A 198 1.67 -11.73 -28.16
C LYS A 198 2.35 -11.06 -29.35
N GLY A 199 3.62 -10.72 -29.19
CA GLY A 199 4.43 -10.06 -30.24
C GLY A 199 4.28 -8.54 -30.31
N ALA A 200 3.54 -7.90 -29.42
CA ALA A 200 3.39 -6.44 -29.37
C ALA A 200 4.72 -5.70 -29.13
N PHE A 201 5.65 -6.31 -28.43
CA PHE A 201 7.02 -5.85 -28.20
C PHE A 201 7.94 -7.07 -27.97
N THR A 202 9.26 -6.84 -27.89
CA THR A 202 10.30 -7.91 -27.92
C THR A 202 10.07 -9.02 -26.87
N ASP A 203 9.54 -8.67 -25.68
CA ASP A 203 9.30 -9.59 -24.58
C ASP A 203 7.84 -10.04 -24.42
N ALA A 204 6.94 -9.65 -25.32
CA ALA A 204 5.54 -10.05 -25.32
C ALA A 204 5.36 -11.51 -25.78
N LYS A 205 5.68 -12.47 -24.92
CA LYS A 205 5.64 -13.94 -25.21
C LYS A 205 4.23 -14.52 -25.25
N SER A 206 3.27 -13.88 -24.58
CA SER A 206 1.87 -14.32 -24.48
C SER A 206 0.94 -13.11 -24.43
N ASP A 207 -0.35 -13.32 -24.66
CA ASP A 207 -1.36 -12.30 -24.42
C ASP A 207 -1.45 -11.98 -22.93
N HIS A 208 -1.67 -10.70 -22.59
CA HIS A 208 -1.84 -10.22 -21.23
C HIS A 208 -3.09 -9.34 -21.13
N ALA A 209 -3.98 -9.67 -20.19
CA ALA A 209 -5.16 -8.85 -19.89
C ALA A 209 -4.78 -7.68 -18.99
N GLY A 210 -5.08 -6.46 -19.41
CA GLY A 210 -4.77 -5.23 -18.67
C GLY A 210 -5.65 -5.01 -17.45
N LYS A 211 -5.30 -4.00 -16.65
CA LYS A 211 -6.06 -3.63 -15.43
C LYS A 211 -7.50 -3.20 -15.73
N PHE A 212 -7.75 -2.58 -16.89
CA PHE A 212 -9.10 -2.27 -17.32
C PHE A 212 -9.97 -3.50 -17.52
N GLU A 213 -9.44 -4.56 -18.15
CA GLU A 213 -10.16 -5.83 -18.33
C GLU A 213 -10.37 -6.53 -16.97
N GLN A 214 -9.37 -6.48 -16.07
CA GLN A 214 -9.48 -7.08 -14.74
C GLN A 214 -10.54 -6.38 -13.87
N ALA A 215 -10.78 -5.08 -14.10
CA ALA A 215 -11.75 -4.26 -13.38
C ALA A 215 -13.16 -4.29 -13.99
N ASP A 216 -13.38 -5.03 -15.09
CA ASP A 216 -14.66 -5.05 -15.78
C ASP A 216 -15.82 -5.48 -14.87
N GLY A 217 -16.91 -4.73 -14.93
CA GLY A 217 -18.05 -4.85 -14.02
C GLY A 217 -17.82 -4.27 -12.61
N GLY A 218 -16.60 -3.83 -12.27
CA GLY A 218 -16.17 -3.40 -10.95
C GLY A 218 -15.70 -1.95 -10.88
N THR A 219 -14.66 -1.72 -10.07
CA THR A 219 -14.06 -0.39 -9.85
C THR A 219 -12.57 -0.43 -10.19
N LEU A 220 -12.10 0.55 -10.96
CA LEU A 220 -10.68 0.80 -11.19
C LEU A 220 -10.25 2.00 -10.33
N PHE A 221 -9.31 1.79 -9.44
CA PHE A 221 -8.68 2.84 -8.66
C PHE A 221 -7.29 3.13 -9.20
N LEU A 222 -7.08 4.38 -9.66
CA LEU A 222 -5.79 4.87 -10.14
C LEU A 222 -5.20 5.82 -9.10
N ASP A 223 -4.21 5.34 -8.35
CA ASP A 223 -3.46 6.18 -7.43
C ASP A 223 -2.35 6.93 -8.16
N GLU A 224 -2.04 8.12 -7.67
CA GLU A 224 -1.04 9.04 -8.22
C GLU A 224 -1.23 9.29 -9.74
N ILE A 225 -2.47 9.62 -10.13
CA ILE A 225 -2.89 9.83 -11.54
C ILE A 225 -2.02 10.86 -12.27
N ALA A 226 -1.41 11.80 -11.54
CA ALA A 226 -0.51 12.82 -12.09
C ALA A 226 0.77 12.23 -12.70
N ASN A 227 1.18 11.02 -12.30
CA ASN A 227 2.38 10.35 -12.78
C ASN A 227 2.17 9.59 -14.10
N ILE A 228 0.96 9.62 -14.68
CA ILE A 228 0.70 8.95 -15.95
C ILE A 228 1.46 9.64 -17.08
N PRO A 229 2.23 8.90 -17.90
CA PRO A 229 2.96 9.46 -19.04
C PRO A 229 2.03 10.16 -20.03
N MET A 230 2.46 11.29 -20.59
CA MET A 230 1.65 12.14 -21.49
C MET A 230 1.03 11.36 -22.67
N GLN A 231 1.78 10.40 -23.22
CA GLN A 231 1.29 9.54 -24.31
C GLN A 231 0.11 8.66 -23.85
N SER A 232 0.21 8.11 -22.65
CA SER A 232 -0.82 7.23 -22.08
C SER A 232 -2.06 7.98 -21.64
N GLN A 233 -1.95 9.29 -21.30
CA GLN A 233 -3.10 10.13 -20.96
C GLN A 233 -4.12 10.20 -22.09
N ALA A 234 -3.68 10.27 -23.35
CA ALA A 234 -4.58 10.29 -24.50
C ALA A 234 -5.35 8.97 -24.69
N LYS A 235 -4.69 7.83 -24.42
CA LYS A 235 -5.34 6.51 -24.46
C LYS A 235 -6.33 6.34 -23.30
N LEU A 236 -5.94 6.79 -22.11
CA LEU A 236 -6.81 6.78 -20.94
C LEU A 236 -8.09 7.60 -21.20
N LEU A 237 -7.95 8.78 -21.75
CA LEU A 237 -9.11 9.61 -22.12
C LEU A 237 -10.07 8.88 -23.05
N ARG A 238 -9.53 8.25 -24.11
CA ARG A 238 -10.35 7.47 -25.06
C ARG A 238 -11.03 6.28 -24.39
N ALA A 239 -10.34 5.57 -23.49
CA ALA A 239 -10.90 4.44 -22.78
C ALA A 239 -12.10 4.87 -21.88
N ILE A 240 -11.96 6.00 -21.18
CA ILE A 240 -13.01 6.54 -20.31
C ILE A 240 -14.22 7.07 -21.12
N GLN A 241 -13.95 7.74 -22.27
CA GLN A 241 -15.01 8.32 -23.10
C GLN A 241 -15.81 7.28 -23.84
N ASN A 242 -15.13 6.28 -24.45
CA ASN A 242 -15.75 5.30 -25.33
C ASN A 242 -16.17 4.02 -24.59
N ARG A 243 -15.84 3.88 -23.32
CA ARG A 243 -16.01 2.65 -22.53
C ARG A 243 -15.46 1.41 -23.24
N CYS A 244 -14.35 1.57 -23.92
CA CYS A 244 -13.64 0.47 -24.57
C CYS A 244 -12.13 0.73 -24.55
N ILE A 245 -11.36 -0.34 -24.57
CA ILE A 245 -9.92 -0.35 -24.65
C ILE A 245 -9.44 -1.10 -25.88
N THR A 246 -8.18 -0.89 -26.24
CA THR A 246 -7.48 -1.69 -27.26
C THR A 246 -6.14 -2.12 -26.67
N ARG A 247 -5.83 -3.42 -26.71
CA ARG A 247 -4.55 -3.95 -26.24
C ARG A 247 -3.39 -3.41 -27.07
N VAL A 248 -2.24 -3.27 -26.46
CA VAL A 248 -1.01 -2.88 -27.19
C VAL A 248 -0.70 -3.93 -28.26
N GLY A 249 -0.49 -3.48 -29.50
CA GLY A 249 -0.25 -4.36 -30.65
C GLY A 249 -1.52 -4.94 -31.31
N ASP A 250 -2.73 -4.60 -30.82
CA ASP A 250 -4.00 -5.04 -31.39
C ASP A 250 -4.80 -3.85 -31.96
N THR A 251 -5.81 -4.15 -32.77
CA THR A 251 -6.79 -3.18 -33.29
C THR A 251 -8.19 -3.42 -32.78
N LYS A 252 -8.42 -4.54 -32.08
CA LYS A 252 -9.72 -4.95 -31.58
C LYS A 252 -10.14 -4.13 -30.37
N ALA A 253 -11.28 -3.45 -30.47
CA ALA A 253 -11.88 -2.76 -29.34
C ALA A 253 -12.54 -3.78 -28.39
N ILE A 254 -12.24 -3.67 -27.09
CA ILE A 254 -12.79 -4.51 -26.01
C ILE A 254 -13.66 -3.57 -25.16
N PRO A 255 -14.98 -3.78 -25.09
CA PRO A 255 -15.85 -2.99 -24.22
C PRO A 255 -15.53 -3.27 -22.76
N VAL A 256 -15.57 -2.23 -21.91
CA VAL A 256 -15.32 -2.34 -20.46
C VAL A 256 -16.33 -1.47 -19.72
N ASP A 257 -16.94 -2.02 -18.69
CA ASP A 257 -17.85 -1.31 -17.79
C ASP A 257 -17.19 -1.15 -16.42
N ILE A 258 -16.51 -0.04 -16.22
CA ILE A 258 -15.80 0.25 -14.97
C ILE A 258 -16.34 1.53 -14.32
N ARG A 259 -16.34 1.54 -12.99
CA ARG A 259 -16.36 2.78 -12.21
C ARG A 259 -14.93 3.23 -11.98
N LEU A 260 -14.63 4.51 -12.24
CA LEU A 260 -13.28 5.05 -12.07
C LEU A 260 -13.19 5.93 -10.81
N ILE A 261 -12.20 5.64 -9.96
CA ILE A 261 -11.78 6.48 -8.84
C ILE A 261 -10.31 6.81 -9.06
N CYS A 262 -9.93 8.09 -8.97
CA CYS A 262 -8.54 8.53 -9.12
C CYS A 262 -8.08 9.25 -7.85
N ALA A 263 -6.78 9.18 -7.55
CA ALA A 263 -6.18 9.95 -6.47
C ALA A 263 -4.89 10.64 -6.91
N THR A 264 -4.58 11.78 -6.30
CA THR A 264 -3.33 12.49 -6.50
C THR A 264 -3.03 13.45 -5.35
N ASN A 265 -1.74 13.71 -5.13
CA ASN A 265 -1.25 14.80 -4.27
C ASN A 265 -0.78 16.03 -5.09
N ALA A 266 -0.73 15.92 -6.42
CA ALA A 266 -0.21 16.97 -7.29
C ALA A 266 -1.26 18.05 -7.58
N ASP A 267 -0.78 19.27 -7.80
CA ASP A 267 -1.58 20.36 -8.36
C ASP A 267 -1.73 20.19 -9.89
N ILE A 268 -2.75 19.41 -10.30
CA ILE A 268 -3.00 19.14 -11.72
C ILE A 268 -3.21 20.44 -12.51
N PRO A 269 -3.92 21.48 -12.06
CA PRO A 269 -4.00 22.76 -12.74
C PRO A 269 -2.64 23.38 -13.06
N SER A 270 -1.65 23.30 -12.18
CA SER A 270 -0.29 23.73 -12.44
C SER A 270 0.37 22.89 -13.53
N MET A 271 0.24 21.55 -13.46
CA MET A 271 0.79 20.63 -14.46
C MET A 271 0.17 20.84 -15.85
N ILE A 272 -1.10 21.26 -15.93
CA ILE A 272 -1.72 21.60 -17.23
C ILE A 272 -1.03 22.84 -17.84
N ARG A 273 -0.79 23.89 -17.02
CA ARG A 273 -0.06 25.09 -17.48
C ARG A 273 1.35 24.77 -17.98
N ASP A 274 2.00 23.81 -17.33
CA ASP A 274 3.36 23.37 -17.66
C ASP A 274 3.40 22.35 -18.81
N GLY A 275 2.24 21.95 -19.36
CA GLY A 275 2.13 20.97 -20.45
C GLY A 275 2.42 19.53 -20.04
N LEU A 276 2.41 19.23 -18.75
CA LEU A 276 2.69 17.89 -18.19
C LEU A 276 1.43 17.05 -18.00
N PHE A 277 0.25 17.67 -18.05
CA PHE A 277 -1.04 16.98 -17.93
C PHE A 277 -2.04 17.57 -18.94
N ARG A 278 -2.87 16.71 -19.54
CA ARG A 278 -3.86 17.12 -20.53
C ARG A 278 -5.09 17.71 -19.85
N GLU A 279 -5.51 18.87 -20.30
CA GLU A 279 -6.70 19.57 -19.81
C GLU A 279 -7.99 18.78 -20.08
N ASP A 280 -8.12 18.16 -21.26
CA ASP A 280 -9.30 17.36 -21.63
C ASP A 280 -9.47 16.12 -20.75
N LEU A 281 -8.37 15.47 -20.38
CA LEU A 281 -8.39 14.36 -19.43
C LEU A 281 -8.79 14.85 -18.03
N TYR A 282 -8.23 15.96 -17.56
CA TYR A 282 -8.57 16.53 -16.26
C TYR A 282 -10.07 16.77 -16.10
N TYR A 283 -10.71 17.44 -17.06
CA TYR A 283 -12.16 17.68 -16.97
C TYR A 283 -12.99 16.38 -16.98
N ARG A 284 -12.48 15.31 -17.59
CA ARG A 284 -13.15 14.01 -17.58
C ARG A 284 -12.99 13.27 -16.27
N LEU A 285 -11.84 13.42 -15.60
CA LEU A 285 -11.54 12.81 -14.29
C LEU A 285 -12.21 13.61 -13.15
N ASN A 286 -12.23 14.92 -13.25
CA ASN A 286 -12.76 15.83 -12.24
C ASN A 286 -14.27 16.03 -12.35
N THR A 287 -15.03 14.93 -12.52
CA THR A 287 -16.50 14.99 -12.47
C THR A 287 -16.97 15.33 -11.06
N ILE A 288 -16.38 14.69 -10.06
CA ILE A 288 -16.59 14.99 -8.64
C ILE A 288 -15.21 15.02 -7.98
N SER A 289 -14.87 16.14 -7.35
CA SER A 289 -13.64 16.28 -6.57
C SER A 289 -13.90 16.15 -5.08
N VAL A 290 -13.04 15.39 -4.43
CA VAL A 290 -13.09 15.15 -2.98
C VAL A 290 -11.72 15.44 -2.41
N GLU A 291 -11.59 16.45 -1.57
CA GLU A 291 -10.34 16.80 -0.92
C GLU A 291 -10.25 16.15 0.47
N LEU A 292 -9.19 15.37 0.68
CA LEU A 292 -8.93 14.72 1.96
C LEU A 292 -7.98 15.59 2.80
N PRO A 293 -8.44 16.17 3.92
CA PRO A 293 -7.64 17.08 4.72
C PRO A 293 -6.44 16.38 5.34
N PRO A 294 -5.32 17.10 5.58
CA PRO A 294 -4.15 16.57 6.24
C PRO A 294 -4.42 16.19 7.70
N LEU A 295 -3.61 15.30 8.27
CA LEU A 295 -3.82 14.75 9.61
C LEU A 295 -3.83 15.82 10.71
N ARG A 296 -3.02 16.89 10.57
CA ARG A 296 -2.99 18.05 11.48
C ARG A 296 -4.32 18.80 11.60
N SER A 297 -5.20 18.71 10.58
CA SER A 297 -6.53 19.32 10.58
C SER A 297 -7.61 18.40 11.19
N ARG A 298 -7.29 17.16 11.54
CA ARG A 298 -8.20 16.15 12.11
C ARG A 298 -7.58 15.48 13.34
N LYS A 299 -7.24 16.31 14.32
CA LYS A 299 -6.51 15.89 15.53
C LYS A 299 -7.24 14.82 16.35
N ASP A 300 -8.57 14.82 16.33
CA ASP A 300 -9.42 13.88 17.04
C ASP A 300 -9.26 12.41 16.59
N VAL A 301 -8.73 12.14 15.39
CA VAL A 301 -8.45 10.79 14.92
C VAL A 301 -7.01 10.35 15.17
N ILE A 302 -6.10 11.23 15.60
CA ILE A 302 -4.67 10.89 15.79
C ILE A 302 -4.52 9.79 16.85
N ILE A 303 -5.10 9.97 18.04
CA ILE A 303 -4.98 8.98 19.12
C ILE A 303 -5.72 7.68 18.80
N PRO A 304 -6.96 7.67 18.26
CA PRO A 304 -7.60 6.45 17.79
C PRO A 304 -6.77 5.67 16.77
N LEU A 305 -6.18 6.35 15.76
CA LEU A 305 -5.28 5.72 14.78
C LEU A 305 -4.01 5.16 15.43
N ALA A 306 -3.39 5.94 16.32
CA ALA A 306 -2.19 5.51 17.04
C ALA A 306 -2.46 4.25 17.88
N MET A 307 -3.61 4.17 18.56
CA MET A 307 -4.00 3.00 19.33
C MET A 307 -4.29 1.78 18.45
N GLN A 308 -4.93 1.99 17.29
CA GLN A 308 -5.15 0.92 16.31
C GLN A 308 -3.81 0.36 15.79
N PHE A 309 -2.87 1.22 15.42
CA PHE A 309 -1.53 0.79 14.97
C PHE A 309 -0.73 0.14 16.11
N LEU A 310 -0.86 0.66 17.34
CA LEU A 310 -0.23 0.05 18.51
C LEU A 310 -0.66 -1.41 18.68
N THR A 311 -1.96 -1.69 18.62
CA THR A 311 -2.50 -3.05 18.71
C THR A 311 -2.00 -3.91 17.54
N GLU A 312 -2.11 -3.41 16.29
CA GLU A 312 -1.66 -4.12 15.09
C GLU A 312 -0.18 -4.53 15.20
N PHE A 313 0.70 -3.59 15.60
CA PHE A 313 2.13 -3.87 15.64
C PHE A 313 2.56 -4.66 16.87
N SER A 314 1.87 -4.51 18.00
CA SER A 314 2.12 -5.34 19.19
C SER A 314 1.81 -6.82 18.90
N GLU A 315 0.69 -7.09 18.24
CA GLU A 315 0.35 -8.44 17.77
C GLU A 315 1.36 -8.95 16.74
N LYS A 316 1.72 -8.12 15.75
CA LYS A 316 2.64 -8.48 14.66
C LYS A 316 4.04 -8.85 15.15
N TYR A 317 4.54 -8.12 16.15
CA TYR A 317 5.91 -8.29 16.66
C TYR A 317 5.98 -9.06 17.99
N GLY A 318 4.84 -9.52 18.53
CA GLY A 318 4.80 -10.23 19.79
C GLY A 318 5.29 -9.38 20.96
N ARG A 319 4.94 -8.08 20.97
CA ARG A 319 5.29 -7.13 22.02
C ARG A 319 4.13 -6.87 22.95
N ASP A 320 4.42 -6.57 24.22
CA ASP A 320 3.42 -6.30 25.26
C ASP A 320 3.02 -4.81 25.32
N ALA A 321 3.31 -4.01 24.29
CA ALA A 321 2.95 -2.60 24.27
C ALA A 321 1.44 -2.43 24.07
N GLU A 322 0.73 -2.04 25.14
CA GLU A 322 -0.74 -1.97 25.16
C GLU A 322 -1.28 -0.54 25.28
N THR A 323 -0.47 0.39 25.77
CA THR A 323 -0.94 1.74 26.11
C THR A 323 0.05 2.84 25.74
N LEU A 324 -0.49 4.06 25.55
CA LEU A 324 0.28 5.29 25.42
C LEU A 324 0.12 6.13 26.69
N THR A 325 1.21 6.62 27.26
CA THR A 325 1.13 7.53 28.41
C THR A 325 0.52 8.87 28.03
N ALA A 326 0.15 9.68 29.01
CA ALA A 326 -0.40 11.02 28.77
C ALA A 326 0.62 11.92 28.03
N MET A 327 1.90 11.77 28.34
CA MET A 327 2.99 12.51 27.66
C MET A 327 3.11 12.10 26.19
N ALA A 328 3.10 10.80 25.89
CA ALA A 328 3.13 10.29 24.53
C ALA A 328 1.93 10.78 23.70
N LYS A 329 0.72 10.77 24.28
CA LYS A 329 -0.48 11.29 23.61
C LYS A 329 -0.38 12.79 23.29
N ALA A 330 0.07 13.60 24.24
CA ALA A 330 0.26 15.04 24.05
C ALA A 330 1.29 15.34 22.94
N GLU A 331 2.37 14.54 22.86
CA GLU A 331 3.39 14.64 21.81
C GLU A 331 2.77 14.36 20.43
N LEU A 332 1.97 13.28 20.29
CA LEU A 332 1.29 12.93 19.04
C LEU A 332 0.29 14.00 18.58
N GLU A 333 -0.46 14.60 19.51
CA GLU A 333 -1.45 15.66 19.20
C GLU A 333 -0.83 17.01 18.83
N THR A 334 0.40 17.28 19.31
CA THR A 334 1.10 18.53 19.07
C THR A 334 1.89 18.52 17.77
N TYR A 335 2.35 17.35 17.33
CA TYR A 335 3.17 17.23 16.13
C TYR A 335 2.36 17.48 14.85
N ALA A 336 2.98 18.10 13.85
CA ALA A 336 2.31 18.56 12.63
C ALA A 336 2.05 17.47 11.57
N TRP A 337 2.70 16.31 11.69
CA TRP A 337 2.54 15.15 10.80
C TRP A 337 2.70 15.48 9.31
N PRO A 338 3.85 15.97 8.84
CA PRO A 338 4.06 16.29 7.43
C PRO A 338 3.88 15.07 6.50
N GLY A 339 4.20 13.85 6.99
CA GLY A 339 3.93 12.60 6.28
C GLY A 339 2.57 11.97 6.62
N ASN A 340 1.69 12.70 7.32
CA ASN A 340 0.33 12.30 7.66
C ASN A 340 0.22 10.93 8.34
N ILE A 341 -0.76 10.10 7.97
CA ILE A 341 -1.01 8.78 8.58
C ILE A 341 0.15 7.81 8.30
N ARG A 342 0.82 7.93 7.15
CA ARG A 342 1.98 7.07 6.83
C ARG A 342 3.13 7.31 7.81
N GLU A 343 3.40 8.56 8.16
CA GLU A 343 4.40 8.91 9.16
C GLU A 343 3.99 8.48 10.57
N LEU A 344 2.73 8.72 10.96
CA LEU A 344 2.18 8.26 12.24
C LEU A 344 2.34 6.74 12.38
N ARG A 345 1.97 5.98 11.37
CA ARG A 345 2.08 4.52 11.34
C ARG A 345 3.52 4.05 11.56
N ASN A 346 4.47 4.63 10.83
CA ASN A 346 5.89 4.31 10.96
C ASN A 346 6.46 4.70 12.34
N CYS A 347 5.99 5.82 12.89
CA CYS A 347 6.36 6.27 14.22
C CYS A 347 5.92 5.28 15.31
N ILE A 348 4.67 4.84 15.26
CA ILE A 348 4.13 3.82 16.20
C ILE A 348 4.84 2.48 16.00
N GLU A 349 5.05 2.02 14.76
CA GLU A 349 5.76 0.77 14.46
C GLU A 349 7.17 0.77 15.09
N LYS A 350 7.92 1.86 14.90
CA LYS A 350 9.25 2.04 15.50
C LYS A 350 9.19 2.00 17.02
N ALA A 351 8.23 2.70 17.63
CA ALA A 351 8.08 2.73 19.08
C ALA A 351 7.76 1.36 19.67
N VAL A 352 6.90 0.58 19.02
CA VAL A 352 6.57 -0.80 19.43
C VAL A 352 7.79 -1.71 19.34
N ILE A 353 8.56 -1.63 18.25
CA ILE A 353 9.78 -2.45 18.08
C ILE A 353 10.80 -2.16 19.17
N LEU A 354 10.94 -0.88 19.56
CA LEU A 354 11.94 -0.41 20.53
C LEU A 354 11.41 -0.44 21.99
N SER A 355 10.13 -0.76 22.21
CA SER A 355 9.56 -0.79 23.56
C SER A 355 10.03 -2.04 24.33
N ASP A 356 10.40 -1.82 25.59
CA ASP A 356 10.73 -2.89 26.54
C ASP A 356 9.61 -3.14 27.57
N GLY A 357 8.45 -2.46 27.46
CA GLY A 357 7.37 -2.51 28.44
C GLY A 357 5.97 -2.33 27.84
N LYS A 358 4.95 -2.36 28.72
CA LYS A 358 3.53 -2.26 28.34
C LYS A 358 3.08 -0.86 27.91
N ALA A 359 3.83 0.17 28.27
CA ALA A 359 3.48 1.56 27.99
C ALA A 359 4.57 2.24 27.18
N ILE A 360 4.17 2.99 26.13
CA ILE A 360 5.05 3.87 25.39
C ILE A 360 5.00 5.26 25.99
N ASP A 361 6.17 5.76 26.47
CA ASP A 361 6.27 7.03 27.21
C ASP A 361 6.46 8.25 26.31
N GLY A 362 6.98 8.06 25.09
CA GLY A 362 7.20 9.12 24.11
C GLY A 362 7.81 8.61 22.82
N PHE A 363 7.82 9.45 21.81
CA PHE A 363 8.27 9.12 20.46
C PHE A 363 9.56 9.86 20.06
N GLY A 364 9.97 10.85 20.84
CA GLY A 364 11.12 11.71 20.55
C GLY A 364 10.91 12.53 19.27
N LEU A 365 9.68 12.95 19.01
CA LEU A 365 9.34 13.76 17.85
C LEU A 365 9.93 15.14 17.99
N ASP A 366 10.71 15.58 17.00
CA ASP A 366 11.31 16.90 16.98
C ASP A 366 10.25 17.94 16.56
N ILE A 367 9.45 18.39 17.53
CA ILE A 367 8.38 19.39 17.34
C ILE A 367 8.93 20.68 16.73
N SER A 368 10.22 21.01 16.97
CA SER A 368 10.86 22.20 16.42
C SER A 368 11.10 22.11 14.91
N LYS A 369 11.33 20.89 14.37
CA LYS A 369 11.47 20.66 12.93
C LYS A 369 10.14 20.70 12.17
N ALA A 370 9.05 20.33 12.81
CA ALA A 370 7.72 20.41 12.22
C ALA A 370 7.22 21.86 12.04
N SER A 371 7.70 22.77 12.89
CA SER A 371 7.47 24.22 12.73
C SER A 371 8.43 24.87 11.71
N GLY A 372 9.45 24.15 11.28
CA GLY A 372 10.56 24.65 10.48
C GLY A 372 10.57 24.24 9.00
N MET A 373 9.49 23.69 8.46
CA MET A 373 9.18 23.94 7.05
C MET A 373 8.67 25.38 6.94
N THR A 374 9.56 26.33 7.23
CA THR A 374 9.43 27.69 6.78
C THR A 374 9.11 27.60 5.30
N GLU A 375 7.94 28.07 4.93
CA GLU A 375 7.62 28.46 3.56
C GLU A 375 8.88 29.11 2.99
N ILE A 376 9.52 28.43 2.06
CA ILE A 376 10.46 29.07 1.16
C ILE A 376 9.53 29.94 0.30
N ASN A 377 9.18 31.11 0.82
CA ASN A 377 8.55 32.13 0.03
C ASN A 377 9.49 32.36 -1.16
N ALA A 378 8.98 32.19 -2.36
CA ALA A 378 9.69 32.35 -3.63
C ALA A 378 10.29 33.78 -3.83
N GLY A 379 10.44 34.55 -2.76
CA GLY A 379 11.04 35.88 -2.68
C GLY A 379 12.16 36.00 -1.65
N ASP A 380 12.48 34.98 -0.85
CA ASP A 380 13.59 35.06 0.10
C ASP A 380 14.92 34.90 -0.65
N THR A 381 15.69 35.96 -0.74
CA THR A 381 17.06 35.92 -1.27
C THR A 381 17.96 35.10 -0.32
N MET A 382 19.04 34.51 -0.81
CA MET A 382 20.04 33.80 0.03
C MET A 382 20.53 34.64 1.22
N GLU A 383 20.58 35.96 1.07
CA GLU A 383 20.94 36.91 2.13
C GLU A 383 19.94 36.95 3.28
N ASN A 384 18.63 36.95 2.99
CA ASN A 384 17.55 36.90 3.98
C ASN A 384 17.53 35.59 4.76
N MET A 385 17.81 34.46 4.10
CA MET A 385 17.92 33.16 4.75
C MET A 385 19.13 33.08 5.67
N GLU A 386 20.24 33.64 5.24
CA GLU A 386 21.49 33.74 6.05
C GLU A 386 21.29 34.60 7.29
N GLU A 387 20.65 35.75 7.15
CA GLU A 387 20.33 36.64 8.27
C GLU A 387 19.45 35.94 9.30
N LYS A 388 18.35 35.31 8.86
CA LYS A 388 17.42 34.54 9.72
C LYS A 388 18.14 33.44 10.49
N THR A 389 19.02 32.70 9.81
CA THR A 389 19.80 31.62 10.41
C THR A 389 20.76 32.12 11.48
N ILE A 390 21.44 33.23 11.23
CA ILE A 390 22.35 33.85 12.20
C ILE A 390 21.60 34.41 13.41
N ARG A 391 20.47 35.09 13.22
CA ARG A 391 19.61 35.59 14.32
C ARG A 391 19.10 34.45 15.20
N ALA A 392 18.64 33.36 14.59
CA ALA A 392 18.18 32.18 15.33
C ALA A 392 19.28 31.50 16.13
N ALA A 393 20.49 31.40 15.56
CA ALA A 393 21.65 30.85 16.27
C ALA A 393 22.13 31.79 17.43
N MET A 394 22.09 33.09 17.23
CA MET A 394 22.40 34.08 18.29
C MET A 394 21.43 33.98 19.46
N ALA A 395 20.12 33.86 19.17
CA ALA A 395 19.10 33.67 20.20
C ALA A 395 19.23 32.33 20.93
N ARG A 396 19.56 31.25 20.21
CA ARG A 396 19.72 29.90 20.79
C ARG A 396 20.88 29.75 21.74
N TYR A 397 21.95 30.50 21.52
CA TYR A 397 23.18 30.43 22.31
C TYR A 397 23.46 31.72 23.11
N ASP A 398 22.41 32.49 23.44
CA ASP A 398 22.45 33.72 24.25
C ASP A 398 23.60 34.67 23.85
N GLY A 399 23.82 34.83 22.56
CA GLY A 399 24.88 35.72 22.04
C GLY A 399 26.32 35.19 22.17
N ASN A 400 26.52 33.94 22.55
CA ASN A 400 27.85 33.34 22.66
C ASN A 400 28.46 33.10 21.27
N ILE A 401 29.28 34.07 20.81
CA ILE A 401 29.91 34.08 19.49
C ILE A 401 30.68 32.79 19.18
N SER A 402 31.31 32.18 20.18
CA SER A 402 32.09 30.96 19.99
C SER A 402 31.22 29.75 19.70
N MET A 403 30.11 29.64 20.40
CA MET A 403 29.11 28.56 20.19
C MET A 403 28.36 28.75 18.89
N VAL A 404 27.96 29.98 18.58
CA VAL A 404 27.28 30.33 17.32
C VAL A 404 28.16 30.02 16.11
N ALA A 405 29.44 30.49 16.11
CA ALA A 405 30.36 30.23 15.02
C ALA A 405 30.59 28.72 14.81
N LYS A 406 30.72 27.95 15.90
CA LYS A 406 30.83 26.49 15.82
C LYS A 406 29.56 25.80 15.30
N SER A 407 28.36 26.27 15.71
CA SER A 407 27.08 25.69 15.27
C SER A 407 26.77 25.97 13.81
N LEU A 408 27.29 27.06 13.26
CA LEU A 408 27.11 27.45 11.86
C LEU A 408 28.27 27.00 10.96
N ASP A 409 29.27 26.31 11.52
CA ASP A 409 30.50 25.85 10.85
C ASP A 409 31.24 26.97 10.11
N ILE A 410 31.31 28.17 10.75
CA ILE A 410 32.04 29.34 10.23
C ILE A 410 33.06 29.84 11.24
N SER A 411 34.08 30.57 10.72
CA SER A 411 35.07 31.19 11.60
C SER A 411 34.46 32.38 12.38
N ARG A 412 34.99 32.66 13.59
CA ARG A 412 34.55 33.82 14.38
C ARG A 412 34.71 35.15 13.62
N PRO A 413 35.81 35.42 12.88
CA PRO A 413 35.89 36.61 12.05
C PRO A 413 34.81 36.71 10.99
N THR A 414 34.46 35.59 10.36
CA THR A 414 33.37 35.50 9.38
C THR A 414 32.03 35.84 10.03
N LEU A 415 31.75 35.30 11.23
CA LEU A 415 30.54 35.61 11.97
C LEU A 415 30.46 37.10 12.32
N TYR A 416 31.53 37.73 12.82
CA TYR A 416 31.55 39.17 13.11
C TYR A 416 31.28 40.02 11.85
N ALA A 417 31.85 39.66 10.70
CA ALA A 417 31.61 40.35 9.45
C ALA A 417 30.12 40.29 9.04
N LYS A 418 29.50 39.11 9.24
CA LYS A 418 28.07 38.89 8.93
C LYS A 418 27.16 39.61 9.94
N LEU A 419 27.44 39.57 11.23
CA LEU A 419 26.70 40.34 12.24
C LEU A 419 26.72 41.83 11.91
N LYS A 420 27.89 42.39 11.55
CA LYS A 420 28.01 43.79 11.13
C LYS A 420 27.24 44.07 9.83
N LYS A 421 27.24 43.14 8.88
CA LYS A 421 26.49 43.28 7.61
C LYS A 421 24.96 43.34 7.84
N TYR A 422 24.43 42.53 8.75
CA TYR A 422 22.99 42.41 9.01
C TYR A 422 22.48 43.24 10.19
N GLY A 423 23.35 44.04 10.85
CA GLY A 423 22.97 44.90 11.96
C GLY A 423 22.49 44.15 13.21
N ILE A 424 23.10 43.00 13.49
CA ILE A 424 22.77 42.12 14.63
C ILE A 424 23.79 42.34 15.76
#